data_4bfdeba703422c264cee56b3ecb02076
#
_entry.id   4bfdeba703422c264cee56b3ecb02076
#
_cell.length_a   1.000
_cell.length_b   1.000
_cell.length_c   1.000
_cell.angle_alpha   90.00
_cell.angle_beta   90.00
_cell.angle_gamma   90.00
#
_symmetry.space_group_name_H-M   'P 1'
#
loop_
_entity.id
_entity.type
_entity.pdbx_description
1 polymer ?
#
loop_
_entity_poly.entity_id
_entity_poly.type
_entity_poly.pdbx_seq_one_letter_code
_entity_poly.pdbx_strand_id
1 'polypeptide(L)'
;MIKPRIAIVSPALADANNGNWQTARRWQLFLSEHFDVRVVKTWEDSDQTQQDVALIALHARRSADSVQAWATSRGLAAGSSPGLIVALTGTDLYRDIETDKAAQDSLELAQHLIVLQEKGVEKLGEKLQSKTSVIFQSTTSRKTLAKPKRRLKVVMVGHLRDEKMPQTLMEAAVLLRGYGDIYIDHIGGPLDPELAQAAQDTMQVCPNY
;
A
#
# COMPACT_ATOMS: atom_id res chain seq x y z
N MET A 1 22.42 22.82 -9.90
CA MET A 1 21.01 23.25 -9.98
C MET A 1 20.29 22.87 -8.70
N ILE A 2 19.43 23.74 -8.19
CA ILE A 2 18.60 23.44 -7.02
C ILE A 2 17.50 22.45 -7.48
N LYS A 3 17.37 21.30 -6.78
CA LYS A 3 16.34 20.32 -7.11
C LYS A 3 14.96 20.86 -6.73
N PRO A 4 13.92 20.66 -7.56
CA PRO A 4 12.54 20.94 -7.18
C PRO A 4 12.14 20.12 -5.95
N ARG A 5 11.36 20.70 -5.05
CA ARG A 5 10.90 20.04 -3.81
C ARG A 5 9.59 19.32 -4.05
N ILE A 6 9.49 18.10 -3.54
CA ILE A 6 8.24 17.33 -3.52
C ILE A 6 8.02 16.70 -2.15
N ALA A 7 6.75 16.50 -1.81
CA ALA A 7 6.37 15.80 -0.60
C ALA A 7 5.69 14.46 -0.93
N ILE A 8 6.02 13.42 -0.17
CA ILE A 8 5.29 12.16 -0.15
C ILE A 8 4.56 12.07 1.19
N VAL A 9 3.24 12.09 1.17
CA VAL A 9 2.41 11.85 2.36
C VAL A 9 2.19 10.35 2.51
N SER A 10 2.55 9.83 3.68
CA SER A 10 2.34 8.43 4.03
C SER A 10 1.61 8.33 5.37
N PRO A 11 0.47 7.61 5.45
CA PRO A 11 -0.30 7.47 6.70
C PRO A 11 0.45 6.75 7.81
N ALA A 12 1.59 6.14 7.49
CA ALA A 12 2.49 5.48 8.42
C ALA A 12 3.94 5.79 8.06
N LEU A 13 4.77 6.00 9.06
CA LEU A 13 6.20 6.27 8.92
C LEU A 13 7.04 5.08 9.39
N ALA A 14 8.34 5.32 9.65
CA ALA A 14 9.33 4.29 9.94
C ALA A 14 9.01 3.43 11.18
N ASP A 15 8.36 4.02 12.16
CA ASP A 15 7.93 3.36 13.40
C ASP A 15 6.92 2.24 13.16
N ALA A 16 5.98 2.45 12.23
CA ALA A 16 4.98 1.47 11.88
C ALA A 16 5.46 0.40 10.89
N ASN A 17 6.53 0.69 10.15
CA ASN A 17 7.21 -0.20 9.17
C ASN A 17 6.26 -1.04 8.29
N ASN A 18 5.17 -0.45 7.84
CA ASN A 18 4.16 -1.12 7.03
C ASN A 18 4.35 -0.87 5.52
N GLY A 19 3.43 -1.43 4.69
CA GLY A 19 3.49 -1.32 3.23
C GLY A 19 3.53 0.12 2.70
N ASN A 20 2.78 1.05 3.31
CA ASN A 20 2.79 2.46 2.91
C ASN A 20 4.16 3.11 3.16
N TRP A 21 4.75 2.87 4.33
CA TRP A 21 6.10 3.35 4.62
C TRP A 21 7.14 2.78 3.64
N GLN A 22 7.10 1.47 3.37
CA GLN A 22 8.04 0.84 2.45
C GLN A 22 7.90 1.41 1.03
N THR A 23 6.69 1.67 0.58
CA THR A 23 6.41 2.33 -0.71
C THR A 23 6.96 3.76 -0.71
N ALA A 24 6.62 4.57 0.30
CA ALA A 24 7.08 5.96 0.41
C ALA A 24 8.60 6.05 0.42
N ARG A 25 9.27 5.24 1.25
CA ARG A 25 10.72 5.18 1.33
C ARG A 25 11.36 4.77 0.00
N ARG A 26 10.77 3.79 -0.68
CA ARG A 26 11.27 3.32 -1.97
C ARG A 26 11.18 4.40 -3.04
N TRP A 27 10.05 5.07 -3.11
CA TRP A 27 9.84 6.16 -4.06
C TRP A 27 10.71 7.38 -3.72
N GLN A 28 10.89 7.69 -2.44
CA GLN A 28 11.84 8.72 -2.01
C GLN A 28 13.24 8.45 -2.57
N LEU A 29 13.74 7.22 -2.45
CA LEU A 29 15.07 6.86 -2.95
C LEU A 29 15.20 7.06 -4.46
N PHE A 30 14.20 6.66 -5.24
CA PHE A 30 14.24 6.83 -6.70
C PHE A 30 14.11 8.28 -7.12
N LEU A 31 13.20 9.00 -6.51
CA LEU A 31 12.94 10.39 -6.88
C LEU A 31 14.03 11.35 -6.38
N SER A 32 14.79 10.99 -5.35
CA SER A 32 15.87 11.83 -4.80
C SER A 32 17.03 12.06 -5.79
N GLU A 33 17.11 11.30 -6.87
CA GLU A 33 18.05 11.60 -7.95
C GLU A 33 17.75 12.96 -8.61
N HIS A 34 16.47 13.29 -8.78
CA HIS A 34 16.01 14.47 -9.52
C HIS A 34 15.33 15.54 -8.65
N PHE A 35 14.82 15.17 -7.49
CA PHE A 35 14.03 16.01 -6.59
C PHE A 35 14.59 16.05 -5.18
N ASP A 36 14.28 17.12 -4.45
CA ASP A 36 14.40 17.18 -3.00
C ASP A 36 13.13 16.58 -2.39
N VAL A 37 13.21 15.35 -1.88
CA VAL A 37 12.05 14.55 -1.49
C VAL A 37 11.97 14.38 0.02
N ARG A 38 10.88 14.83 0.61
CA ARG A 38 10.56 14.59 2.01
C ARG A 38 9.37 13.64 2.14
N VAL A 39 9.44 12.73 3.11
CA VAL A 39 8.32 11.85 3.49
C VAL A 39 7.76 12.37 4.80
N VAL A 40 6.45 12.66 4.80
CA VAL A 40 5.75 13.24 5.93
C VAL A 40 4.46 12.48 6.23
N LYS A 41 3.95 12.57 7.45
CA LYS A 41 2.68 11.98 7.83
C LYS A 41 1.49 12.81 7.33
N THR A 42 1.63 14.12 7.39
CA THR A 42 0.65 15.10 6.93
C THR A 42 1.36 16.20 6.15
N TRP A 43 0.66 16.77 5.18
CA TRP A 43 1.06 17.98 4.49
C TRP A 43 0.07 19.08 4.86
N GLU A 44 0.60 20.21 5.29
CA GLU A 44 -0.17 21.41 5.66
C GLU A 44 0.38 22.60 4.88
N ASP A 45 -0.50 23.55 4.55
CA ASP A 45 -0.10 24.76 3.86
C ASP A 45 0.70 25.69 4.78
N SER A 46 1.86 26.11 4.32
CA SER A 46 2.76 27.03 5.01
C SER A 46 3.75 27.62 4.02
N ASP A 47 4.41 28.74 4.36
CA ASP A 47 5.44 29.37 3.52
C ASP A 47 6.52 28.36 3.07
N GLN A 48 6.81 27.38 3.92
CA GLN A 48 7.81 26.35 3.64
C GLN A 48 7.30 25.31 2.65
N THR A 49 6.05 24.90 2.78
CA THR A 49 5.42 23.84 1.95
C THR A 49 4.89 24.39 0.64
N GLN A 50 4.67 25.69 0.53
CA GLN A 50 4.32 26.35 -0.74
C GLN A 50 5.41 26.21 -1.82
N GLN A 51 6.66 25.94 -1.43
CA GLN A 51 7.75 25.66 -2.35
C GLN A 51 7.71 24.24 -2.96
N ASP A 52 6.85 23.35 -2.47
CA ASP A 52 6.68 22.03 -3.04
C ASP A 52 5.98 22.13 -4.41
N VAL A 53 6.56 21.51 -5.42
CA VAL A 53 5.99 21.51 -6.79
C VAL A 53 5.03 20.36 -7.02
N ALA A 54 5.09 19.32 -6.20
CA ALA A 54 4.16 18.18 -6.24
C ALA A 54 3.97 17.53 -4.86
N LEU A 55 2.79 16.96 -4.68
CA LEU A 55 2.41 16.12 -3.56
C LEU A 55 2.02 14.74 -4.06
N ILE A 56 2.64 13.69 -3.50
CA ILE A 56 2.26 12.29 -3.72
C ILE A 56 1.62 11.78 -2.43
N ALA A 57 0.31 11.60 -2.43
CA ALA A 57 -0.44 11.13 -1.27
C ALA A 57 -0.69 9.61 -1.38
N LEU A 58 -0.16 8.83 -0.44
CA LEU A 58 -0.40 7.39 -0.37
C LEU A 58 -1.68 7.12 0.42
N HIS A 59 -2.59 6.32 -0.14
CA HIS A 59 -3.87 5.94 0.44
C HIS A 59 -4.91 7.07 0.45
N ALA A 60 -5.84 7.05 -0.48
CA ALA A 60 -6.82 8.10 -0.76
C ALA A 60 -7.58 8.59 0.50
N ARG A 61 -8.09 7.67 1.35
CA ARG A 61 -8.82 8.04 2.56
C ARG A 61 -7.93 8.60 3.66
N ARG A 62 -6.82 7.92 3.96
CA ARG A 62 -5.96 8.28 5.12
C ARG A 62 -5.12 9.52 4.89
N SER A 63 -4.94 9.92 3.65
CA SER A 63 -4.23 11.14 3.27
C SER A 63 -5.18 12.26 2.82
N ALA A 64 -6.49 12.08 2.98
CA ALA A 64 -7.50 13.00 2.47
C ALA A 64 -7.34 14.45 2.98
N ASP A 65 -7.00 14.63 4.25
CA ASP A 65 -6.78 15.98 4.82
C ASP A 65 -5.63 16.71 4.10
N SER A 66 -4.53 16.00 3.81
CA SER A 66 -3.39 16.56 3.07
C SER A 66 -3.72 16.84 1.61
N VAL A 67 -4.53 15.97 0.99
CA VAL A 67 -5.04 16.16 -0.37
C VAL A 67 -5.92 17.43 -0.43
N GLN A 68 -6.83 17.59 0.52
CA GLN A 68 -7.70 18.75 0.61
C GLN A 68 -6.91 20.04 0.90
N ALA A 69 -5.94 20.00 1.79
CA ALA A 69 -5.07 21.14 2.09
C ALA A 69 -4.29 21.59 0.84
N TRP A 70 -3.72 20.64 0.09
CA TRP A 70 -3.05 20.91 -1.18
C TRP A 70 -4.00 21.55 -2.20
N ALA A 71 -5.19 20.96 -2.40
CA ALA A 71 -6.17 21.46 -3.34
C ALA A 71 -6.64 22.89 -2.97
N THR A 72 -6.81 23.17 -1.70
CA THR A 72 -7.16 24.52 -1.21
C THR A 72 -6.06 25.53 -1.48
N SER A 73 -4.80 25.15 -1.27
CA SER A 73 -3.65 26.05 -1.45
C SER A 73 -3.27 26.28 -2.91
N ARG A 74 -3.47 25.28 -3.79
CA ARG A 74 -3.08 25.32 -5.21
C ARG A 74 -4.23 25.61 -6.18
N GLY A 75 -5.48 25.52 -5.70
CA GLY A 75 -6.69 25.67 -6.50
C GLY A 75 -6.92 24.47 -7.43
N LEU A 76 -7.92 24.64 -8.28
CA LEU A 76 -8.32 23.63 -9.27
C LEU A 76 -8.07 24.14 -10.68
N ALA A 77 -7.42 23.32 -11.50
CA ALA A 77 -7.28 23.54 -12.93
C ALA A 77 -7.86 22.35 -13.69
N ALA A 78 -8.81 22.59 -14.60
CA ALA A 78 -9.51 21.55 -15.35
C ALA A 78 -10.14 20.44 -14.47
N GLY A 79 -10.61 20.79 -13.27
CA GLY A 79 -11.27 19.87 -12.33
C GLY A 79 -10.32 19.06 -11.43
N SER A 80 -9.02 19.36 -11.48
CA SER A 80 -8.03 18.73 -10.61
C SER A 80 -7.00 19.74 -10.10
N SER A 81 -6.32 19.41 -8.99
CA SER A 81 -5.28 20.28 -8.41
C SER A 81 -3.92 20.03 -9.05
N PRO A 82 -3.24 21.07 -9.56
CA PRO A 82 -1.92 20.93 -10.16
C PRO A 82 -0.90 20.30 -9.19
N GLY A 83 -0.11 19.36 -9.68
CA GLY A 83 0.94 18.68 -8.92
C GLY A 83 0.44 17.67 -7.88
N LEU A 84 -0.86 17.42 -7.77
CA LEU A 84 -1.44 16.46 -6.84
C LEU A 84 -1.53 15.06 -7.46
N ILE A 85 -0.88 14.11 -6.82
CA ILE A 85 -0.88 12.69 -7.20
C ILE A 85 -1.41 11.87 -6.03
N VAL A 86 -2.40 11.00 -6.26
CA VAL A 86 -2.89 10.06 -5.24
C VAL A 86 -2.55 8.64 -5.67
N ALA A 87 -1.86 7.91 -4.79
CA ALA A 87 -1.53 6.50 -4.99
C ALA A 87 -2.44 5.61 -4.13
N LEU A 88 -3.20 4.76 -4.80
CA LEU A 88 -4.09 3.78 -4.18
C LEU A 88 -3.29 2.55 -3.76
N THR A 89 -3.20 2.30 -2.45
CA THR A 89 -2.21 1.38 -1.89
C THR A 89 -2.81 0.09 -1.31
N GLY A 90 -4.13 -0.10 -1.38
CA GLY A 90 -4.75 -1.33 -0.93
C GLY A 90 -6.21 -1.15 -0.53
N THR A 91 -6.50 -1.07 0.77
CA THR A 91 -7.89 -1.00 1.28
C THR A 91 -8.68 0.19 0.77
N ASP A 92 -8.01 1.27 0.44
CA ASP A 92 -8.62 2.42 -0.22
C ASP A 92 -9.20 2.06 -1.59
N LEU A 93 -8.45 1.35 -2.42
CA LEU A 93 -8.88 0.95 -3.77
C LEU A 93 -10.01 -0.09 -3.75
N TYR A 94 -9.93 -1.07 -2.84
CA TYR A 94 -10.83 -2.23 -2.86
C TYR A 94 -12.03 -2.12 -1.92
N ARG A 95 -12.09 -1.06 -1.10
CA ARG A 95 -13.15 -0.85 -0.11
C ARG A 95 -13.53 0.61 0.03
N ASP A 96 -12.57 1.47 0.41
CA ASP A 96 -12.89 2.81 0.89
C ASP A 96 -13.50 3.70 -0.22
N ILE A 97 -13.00 3.61 -1.47
CA ILE A 97 -13.54 4.39 -2.60
C ILE A 97 -15.01 4.08 -2.94
N GLU A 98 -15.54 2.94 -2.48
CA GLU A 98 -16.93 2.58 -2.75
C GLU A 98 -17.91 3.39 -1.86
N THR A 99 -17.52 3.70 -0.63
CA THR A 99 -18.44 4.25 0.37
C THR A 99 -17.91 5.49 1.11
N ASP A 100 -16.62 5.74 1.11
CA ASP A 100 -16.00 6.83 1.87
C ASP A 100 -15.87 8.09 1.01
N LYS A 101 -16.58 9.14 1.40
CA LYS A 101 -16.62 10.40 0.65
C LYS A 101 -15.24 11.08 0.57
N ALA A 102 -14.44 11.04 1.64
CA ALA A 102 -13.12 11.67 1.64
C ALA A 102 -12.15 10.95 0.70
N ALA A 103 -12.27 9.61 0.59
CA ALA A 103 -11.54 8.84 -0.41
C ALA A 103 -11.95 9.23 -1.83
N GLN A 104 -13.25 9.30 -2.11
CA GLN A 104 -13.79 9.70 -3.42
C GLN A 104 -13.35 11.11 -3.81
N ASP A 105 -13.45 12.07 -2.91
CA ASP A 105 -13.03 13.46 -3.15
C ASP A 105 -11.51 13.54 -3.43
N SER A 106 -10.71 12.74 -2.73
CA SER A 106 -9.27 12.66 -3.01
C SER A 106 -8.98 12.23 -4.45
N LEU A 107 -9.75 11.28 -4.99
CA LEU A 107 -9.59 10.86 -6.39
C LEU A 107 -9.99 11.94 -7.38
N GLU A 108 -11.08 12.66 -7.13
CA GLU A 108 -11.52 13.75 -8.00
C GLU A 108 -10.52 14.90 -8.01
N LEU A 109 -10.00 15.31 -6.84
CA LEU A 109 -9.04 16.39 -6.69
C LEU A 109 -7.67 16.08 -7.30
N ALA A 110 -7.27 14.83 -7.35
CA ALA A 110 -5.97 14.43 -7.90
C ALA A 110 -5.84 14.77 -9.38
N GLN A 111 -4.71 15.36 -9.77
CA GLN A 111 -4.34 15.53 -11.17
C GLN A 111 -4.01 14.18 -11.81
N HIS A 112 -3.38 13.29 -11.05
CA HIS A 112 -3.00 11.95 -11.51
C HIS A 112 -3.21 10.90 -10.42
N LEU A 113 -3.57 9.69 -10.84
CA LEU A 113 -3.75 8.55 -9.97
C LEU A 113 -2.71 7.47 -10.27
N ILE A 114 -2.29 6.78 -9.23
CA ILE A 114 -1.40 5.62 -9.34
C ILE A 114 -2.09 4.42 -8.70
N VAL A 115 -2.13 3.30 -9.42
CA VAL A 115 -2.46 1.98 -8.88
C VAL A 115 -1.25 1.06 -8.96
N LEU A 116 -1.17 0.08 -8.06
CA LEU A 116 0.03 -0.75 -7.90
C LEU A 116 0.00 -2.03 -8.72
N GLN A 117 -1.06 -2.24 -9.51
CA GLN A 117 -1.23 -3.39 -10.40
C GLN A 117 -2.37 -3.14 -11.42
N GLU A 118 -2.39 -3.89 -12.53
CA GLU A 118 -3.27 -3.63 -13.67
C GLU A 118 -4.75 -3.75 -13.33
N LYS A 119 -5.13 -4.75 -12.53
CA LYS A 119 -6.52 -4.95 -12.08
C LYS A 119 -7.05 -3.83 -11.19
N GLY A 120 -6.15 -2.99 -10.68
CA GLY A 120 -6.52 -1.80 -9.93
C GLY A 120 -7.22 -0.75 -10.79
N VAL A 121 -6.86 -0.64 -12.07
CA VAL A 121 -7.49 0.30 -13.01
C VAL A 121 -8.97 -0.06 -13.22
N GLU A 122 -9.29 -1.35 -13.31
CA GLU A 122 -10.66 -1.86 -13.53
C GLU A 122 -11.63 -1.51 -12.38
N LYS A 123 -11.10 -1.16 -11.19
CA LYS A 123 -11.90 -0.73 -10.04
C LYS A 123 -12.31 0.74 -10.08
N LEU A 124 -11.77 1.50 -11.00
CA LEU A 124 -12.03 2.93 -11.14
C LEU A 124 -13.03 3.17 -12.27
N GLY A 125 -13.87 4.19 -12.12
CA GLY A 125 -14.74 4.65 -13.21
C GLY A 125 -13.92 5.21 -14.39
N GLU A 126 -14.48 5.18 -15.61
CA GLU A 126 -13.80 5.57 -16.87
C GLU A 126 -13.08 6.92 -16.78
N LYS A 127 -13.73 7.94 -16.18
CA LYS A 127 -13.14 9.25 -15.97
C LYS A 127 -11.85 9.21 -15.16
N LEU A 128 -11.80 8.37 -14.11
CA LEU A 128 -10.62 8.22 -13.27
C LEU A 128 -9.55 7.37 -13.93
N GLN A 129 -9.94 6.37 -14.71
CA GLN A 129 -9.01 5.54 -15.48
C GLN A 129 -8.15 6.38 -16.43
N SER A 130 -8.74 7.40 -17.07
CA SER A 130 -8.03 8.26 -18.02
C SER A 130 -6.85 9.03 -17.44
N LYS A 131 -6.84 9.26 -16.11
CA LYS A 131 -5.75 9.91 -15.37
C LYS A 131 -4.96 8.94 -14.47
N THR A 132 -5.08 7.62 -14.69
CA THR A 132 -4.46 6.58 -13.86
C THR A 132 -3.30 5.90 -14.56
N SER A 133 -2.19 5.75 -13.88
CA SER A 133 -1.06 4.92 -14.31
C SER A 133 -0.84 3.74 -13.37
N VAL A 134 -0.39 2.63 -13.94
CA VAL A 134 0.06 1.46 -13.18
C VAL A 134 1.54 1.59 -12.87
N ILE A 135 1.89 1.63 -11.58
CA ILE A 135 3.29 1.61 -11.11
C ILE A 135 3.46 0.44 -10.15
N PHE A 136 4.10 -0.61 -10.62
CA PHE A 136 4.34 -1.80 -9.81
C PHE A 136 5.25 -1.50 -8.62
N GLN A 137 4.94 -2.13 -7.50
CA GLN A 137 5.86 -2.10 -6.37
C GLN A 137 7.13 -2.89 -6.69
N SER A 138 8.24 -2.43 -6.15
CA SER A 138 9.53 -3.04 -6.36
C SER A 138 10.28 -3.24 -5.04
N THR A 139 11.23 -4.14 -5.05
CA THR A 139 12.16 -4.36 -3.94
C THR A 139 13.58 -4.48 -4.46
N THR A 140 14.56 -4.42 -3.56
CA THR A 140 15.95 -4.68 -3.93
C THR A 140 16.12 -6.16 -4.29
N SER A 141 16.92 -6.43 -5.32
CA SER A 141 17.32 -7.80 -5.65
C SER A 141 17.95 -8.49 -4.43
N ARG A 142 17.55 -9.72 -4.19
CA ARG A 142 18.07 -10.56 -3.12
C ARG A 142 18.67 -11.83 -3.72
N LYS A 143 19.65 -12.38 -3.02
CA LYS A 143 20.24 -13.67 -3.39
C LYS A 143 19.16 -14.75 -3.33
N THR A 144 19.03 -15.51 -4.41
CA THR A 144 18.15 -16.68 -4.43
C THR A 144 18.75 -17.78 -3.56
N LEU A 145 17.97 -18.29 -2.61
CA LEU A 145 18.35 -19.42 -1.79
C LEU A 145 18.08 -20.74 -2.54
N ALA A 146 18.94 -21.74 -2.33
CA ALA A 146 18.73 -23.07 -2.87
C ALA A 146 17.43 -23.67 -2.30
N LYS A 147 16.57 -24.15 -3.18
CA LYS A 147 15.33 -24.83 -2.76
C LYS A 147 15.61 -26.22 -2.23
N PRO A 148 14.96 -26.67 -1.14
CA PRO A 148 15.04 -28.06 -0.69
C PRO A 148 14.53 -29.02 -1.79
N LYS A 149 15.23 -30.13 -2.02
CA LYS A 149 14.84 -31.09 -3.07
C LYS A 149 13.76 -32.06 -2.62
N ARG A 150 13.62 -32.29 -1.31
CA ARG A 150 12.77 -33.36 -0.74
C ARG A 150 11.56 -32.84 0.02
N ARG A 151 11.33 -31.51 0.02
CA ARG A 151 10.21 -30.89 0.72
C ARG A 151 9.79 -29.61 0.05
N LEU A 152 8.50 -29.32 0.09
CA LEU A 152 7.92 -28.05 -0.31
C LEU A 152 7.79 -27.18 0.94
N LYS A 153 8.36 -25.98 0.90
CA LYS A 153 8.10 -24.93 1.89
C LYS A 153 7.23 -23.85 1.27
N VAL A 154 6.03 -23.73 1.81
CA VAL A 154 5.07 -22.69 1.45
C VAL A 154 5.17 -21.58 2.50
N VAL A 155 5.16 -20.33 2.10
CA VAL A 155 5.15 -19.21 3.04
C VAL A 155 4.03 -18.24 2.69
N MET A 156 3.26 -17.83 3.70
CA MET A 156 2.36 -16.70 3.66
C MET A 156 2.94 -15.58 4.52
N VAL A 157 3.07 -14.39 3.93
CA VAL A 157 3.52 -13.20 4.65
C VAL A 157 2.36 -12.21 4.77
N GLY A 158 1.88 -12.01 5.98
CA GLY A 158 0.77 -11.09 6.27
C GLY A 158 0.27 -11.25 7.69
N HIS A 159 -0.20 -10.13 8.28
CA HIS A 159 -0.87 -10.21 9.58
C HIS A 159 -2.17 -11.00 9.48
N LEU A 160 -2.56 -11.63 10.58
CA LEU A 160 -3.85 -12.29 10.76
C LEU A 160 -4.96 -11.23 10.78
N ARG A 161 -5.60 -11.04 9.64
CA ARG A 161 -6.73 -10.15 9.39
C ARG A 161 -7.48 -10.57 8.13
N ASP A 162 -8.77 -10.28 8.04
CA ASP A 162 -9.67 -10.76 6.99
C ASP A 162 -9.19 -10.46 5.56
N GLU A 163 -8.65 -9.27 5.32
CA GLU A 163 -8.20 -8.89 3.97
C GLU A 163 -7.03 -9.74 3.44
N LYS A 164 -6.40 -10.54 4.31
CA LYS A 164 -5.34 -11.49 3.94
C LYS A 164 -5.83 -12.91 3.77
N MET A 165 -7.11 -13.17 4.11
CA MET A 165 -7.75 -14.48 4.01
C MET A 165 -6.92 -15.62 4.62
N PRO A 166 -6.43 -15.49 5.87
CA PRO A 166 -5.56 -16.51 6.47
C PRO A 166 -6.27 -17.85 6.66
N GLN A 167 -7.60 -17.87 6.75
CA GLN A 167 -8.43 -19.08 6.83
C GLN A 167 -8.17 -20.02 5.65
N THR A 168 -8.03 -19.48 4.45
CA THR A 168 -7.71 -20.30 3.25
C THR A 168 -6.41 -21.08 3.42
N LEU A 169 -5.40 -20.47 4.06
CA LEU A 169 -4.14 -21.17 4.36
C LEU A 169 -4.31 -22.24 5.43
N MET A 170 -5.09 -21.95 6.47
CA MET A 170 -5.41 -22.92 7.54
C MET A 170 -6.19 -24.13 6.99
N GLU A 171 -7.18 -23.89 6.15
CA GLU A 171 -7.92 -24.96 5.44
C GLU A 171 -6.99 -25.80 4.56
N ALA A 172 -6.10 -25.16 3.82
CA ALA A 172 -5.10 -25.86 3.02
C ALA A 172 -4.16 -26.70 3.90
N ALA A 173 -3.75 -26.21 5.08
CA ALA A 173 -2.94 -26.96 6.02
C ALA A 173 -3.66 -28.23 6.51
N VAL A 174 -4.96 -28.13 6.82
CA VAL A 174 -5.79 -29.28 7.22
C VAL A 174 -5.88 -30.32 6.08
N LEU A 175 -6.09 -29.89 4.84
CA LEU A 175 -6.13 -30.78 3.68
C LEU A 175 -4.79 -31.47 3.42
N LEU A 176 -3.70 -30.80 3.70
CA LEU A 176 -2.33 -31.26 3.42
C LEU A 176 -1.66 -31.94 4.62
N ARG A 177 -2.34 -32.12 5.76
CA ARG A 177 -1.74 -32.62 7.00
C ARG A 177 -1.14 -34.02 6.88
N GLY A 178 -1.60 -34.80 5.90
CA GLY A 178 -1.09 -36.18 5.62
C GLY A 178 0.19 -36.22 4.78
N TYR A 179 0.66 -35.11 4.25
CA TYR A 179 1.84 -34.99 3.41
C TYR A 179 3.05 -34.55 4.24
N GLY A 180 3.92 -35.47 4.61
CA GLY A 180 5.08 -35.19 5.48
C GLY A 180 6.22 -34.39 4.84
N ASP A 181 6.11 -34.05 3.57
CA ASP A 181 7.07 -33.28 2.81
C ASP A 181 6.60 -31.82 2.48
N ILE A 182 5.41 -31.43 2.92
CA ILE A 182 4.86 -30.08 2.75
C ILE A 182 4.84 -29.36 4.10
N TYR A 183 5.48 -28.19 4.15
CA TYR A 183 5.54 -27.32 5.34
C TYR A 183 4.98 -25.95 4.99
N ILE A 184 4.18 -25.40 5.89
CA ILE A 184 3.50 -24.12 5.71
C ILE A 184 3.95 -23.17 6.84
N ASP A 185 4.66 -22.12 6.48
CA ASP A 185 5.07 -21.06 7.41
C ASP A 185 4.14 -19.84 7.25
N HIS A 186 3.46 -19.41 8.31
CA HIS A 186 2.69 -18.16 8.32
C HIS A 186 3.46 -17.10 9.12
N ILE A 187 3.85 -16.02 8.46
CA ILE A 187 4.65 -14.93 9.05
C ILE A 187 3.79 -13.68 9.15
N GLY A 188 3.42 -13.29 10.37
CA GLY A 188 2.62 -12.09 10.64
C GLY A 188 2.16 -12.00 12.09
N GLY A 189 1.71 -10.81 12.50
CA GLY A 189 1.19 -10.59 13.85
C GLY A 189 -0.32 -10.88 13.97
N PRO A 190 -0.80 -11.21 15.18
CA PRO A 190 -2.21 -11.49 15.46
C PRO A 190 -2.98 -10.17 15.65
N LEU A 191 -3.41 -9.55 14.55
CA LEU A 191 -4.19 -8.31 14.61
C LEU A 191 -5.68 -8.55 14.90
N ASP A 192 -6.16 -9.74 14.59
CA ASP A 192 -7.50 -10.21 14.89
C ASP A 192 -7.41 -11.38 15.89
N PRO A 193 -8.05 -11.27 17.08
CA PRO A 193 -7.98 -12.32 18.10
C PRO A 193 -8.59 -13.66 17.68
N GLU A 194 -9.70 -13.63 16.92
CA GLU A 194 -10.37 -14.88 16.48
C GLU A 194 -9.51 -15.61 15.45
N LEU A 195 -8.92 -14.88 14.52
CA LEU A 195 -7.98 -15.45 13.55
C LEU A 195 -6.70 -15.96 14.21
N ALA A 196 -6.25 -15.29 15.28
CA ALA A 196 -5.10 -15.75 16.06
C ALA A 196 -5.39 -17.09 16.74
N GLN A 197 -6.58 -17.23 17.36
CA GLN A 197 -7.00 -18.48 17.98
C GLN A 197 -7.15 -19.59 16.94
N ALA A 198 -7.79 -19.30 15.80
CA ALA A 198 -7.92 -20.28 14.71
C ALA A 198 -6.56 -20.76 14.17
N ALA A 199 -5.58 -19.88 14.09
CA ALA A 199 -4.23 -20.27 13.70
C ALA A 199 -3.56 -21.20 14.73
N GLN A 200 -3.71 -20.91 16.04
CA GLN A 200 -3.20 -21.75 17.11
C GLN A 200 -3.87 -23.14 17.11
N ASP A 201 -5.19 -23.18 16.94
CA ASP A 201 -5.93 -24.44 16.86
C ASP A 201 -5.48 -25.26 15.64
N THR A 202 -5.24 -24.60 14.51
CA THR A 202 -4.69 -25.26 13.30
C THR A 202 -3.31 -25.86 13.56
N MET A 203 -2.42 -25.14 14.25
CA MET A 203 -1.09 -25.63 14.62
C MET A 203 -1.16 -26.90 15.50
N GLN A 204 -2.17 -27.03 16.36
CA GLN A 204 -2.32 -28.22 17.22
C GLN A 204 -2.66 -29.49 16.43
N VAL A 205 -3.41 -29.36 15.33
CA VAL A 205 -3.91 -30.47 14.54
C VAL A 205 -3.16 -30.71 13.22
N CYS A 206 -2.34 -29.77 12.83
CA CYS A 206 -1.56 -29.77 11.58
C CYS A 206 -0.07 -29.57 11.85
N PRO A 207 0.73 -30.66 12.02
CA PRO A 207 2.17 -30.55 12.31
C PRO A 207 2.99 -29.86 11.21
N ASN A 208 2.41 -29.68 10.06
CA ASN A 208 3.00 -29.02 8.88
C ASN A 208 2.68 -27.51 8.78
N TYR A 209 1.91 -26.95 9.75
CA TYR A 209 1.52 -25.52 9.78
C TYR A 209 2.15 -24.78 10.96
#